data_7a70fcab0c90da7ff0d0b5744039245d
#
_entry.id   7a70fcab0c90da7ff0d0b5744039245d
#
_cell.length_a   1.000
_cell.length_b   1.000
_cell.length_c   1.000
_cell.angle_alpha   90.00
_cell.angle_beta   90.00
_cell.angle_gamma   90.00
#
_symmetry.space_group_name_H-M   'P 1'
#
loop_
_entity.id
_entity.type
_entity.pdbx_description
1 polymer ?
#
loop_
_entity_poly.entity_id
_entity_poly.type
_entity_poly.pdbx_seq_one_letter_code
_entity_poly.pdbx_strand_id
1 'polypeptide(L)'
;DVDVARVLIANASWIRTGEGVVLIDTLMTPKQGEMIKNKIAEKGEELKHIIYTHGHGDHVGGASSLLDSNPEIIAHRYLPERLEKYRILQRHRARIGSIQFNIPFLPDRKREAVEPTKLMDESMTFKLGNKTFELYHARSETDDAVWVHIPEIKAVFVGDLIVAGFPNIGNPFKPTRFTLSWARALEAMRDKNPELLIAHGGQAVYKGDDVKELLDVTIEAIHSIHDQVVDGINQEIPVDELIHQVKLPEHLSKYPFMRFVYSRPEFAVYNIYRWYHGYFDHNPAHLLPRPEKEVNAEIFALIGDGSAIFDRAKTLQADGQTQLALQVLDMLIQNEPEHIEARKLRIELLEKLGEEDYCLMSRNTWVYFIERDKEFLKEKAE
;
A
#
# COMPACT_ATOMS: atom_id res chain seq x y z
N ASP A 1 11.86 23.12 16.55
CA ASP A 1 10.51 23.22 15.97
C ASP A 1 10.37 22.28 14.79
N VAL A 2 9.24 21.61 14.70
CA VAL A 2 8.90 20.68 13.63
C VAL A 2 7.70 21.26 12.87
N ASP A 3 7.84 21.38 11.55
CA ASP A 3 6.73 21.71 10.66
C ASP A 3 6.38 20.51 9.78
N VAL A 4 5.11 20.37 9.44
CA VAL A 4 4.62 19.27 8.59
C VAL A 4 3.79 19.85 7.45
N ALA A 5 4.15 19.53 6.21
CA ALA A 5 3.31 19.73 5.05
C ALA A 5 2.57 18.44 4.71
N ARG A 6 1.29 18.57 4.45
CA ARG A 6 0.44 17.45 4.06
C ARG A 6 -0.27 17.76 2.76
N VAL A 7 -0.19 16.86 1.78
CA VAL A 7 -0.88 16.98 0.51
C VAL A 7 -1.50 15.63 0.14
N LEU A 8 -2.81 15.55 0.13
CA LEU A 8 -3.55 14.30 -0.06
C LEU A 8 -3.18 13.28 1.02
N ILE A 9 -2.51 12.20 0.62
CA ILE A 9 -2.04 11.13 1.51
C ILE A 9 -0.58 11.31 1.93
N ALA A 10 0.19 12.18 1.26
CA ALA A 10 1.62 12.35 1.49
C ALA A 10 1.92 13.42 2.54
N ASN A 11 2.94 13.17 3.36
CA ASN A 11 3.47 14.12 4.32
C ASN A 11 4.95 14.37 4.03
N ALA A 12 5.39 15.59 4.33
CA ALA A 12 6.81 15.93 4.43
C ALA A 12 7.00 16.75 5.70
N SER A 13 8.08 16.52 6.40
CA SER A 13 8.36 17.20 7.67
C SER A 13 9.72 17.84 7.64
N TRP A 14 9.86 19.05 8.16
CA TRP A 14 11.18 19.68 8.28
C TRP A 14 11.44 20.15 9.70
N ILE A 15 12.68 19.95 10.11
CA ILE A 15 13.15 20.17 11.46
C ILE A 15 14.20 21.27 11.42
N ARG A 16 13.98 22.32 12.21
CA ARG A 16 14.93 23.42 12.42
C ARG A 16 15.90 23.09 13.51
N THR A 17 17.18 23.31 13.25
CA THR A 17 18.25 22.90 14.15
C THR A 17 19.08 24.05 14.70
N GLY A 18 18.84 25.27 14.21
CA GLY A 18 19.68 26.45 14.50
C GLY A 18 20.88 26.60 13.55
N GLU A 19 21.28 25.55 12.83
CA GLU A 19 22.36 25.55 11.83
C GLU A 19 21.87 25.17 10.43
N GLY A 20 20.56 25.07 10.25
CA GLY A 20 19.89 24.73 9.01
C GLY A 20 18.74 23.77 9.25
N VAL A 21 18.21 23.27 8.16
CA VAL A 21 16.99 22.44 8.13
C VAL A 21 17.32 21.04 7.64
N VAL A 22 16.72 20.04 8.28
CA VAL A 22 16.61 18.66 7.80
C VAL A 22 15.18 18.42 7.34
N LEU A 23 15.00 18.01 6.10
CA LEU A 23 13.71 17.64 5.51
C LEU A 23 13.57 16.11 5.49
N ILE A 24 12.45 15.59 5.96
CA ILE A 24 12.09 14.18 5.88
C ILE A 24 10.97 14.05 4.86
N ASP A 25 11.24 13.34 3.77
CA ASP A 25 10.44 13.19 2.56
C ASP A 25 10.15 14.50 1.80
N THR A 26 9.71 14.40 0.55
CA THR A 26 9.62 15.55 -0.36
C THR A 26 8.28 15.70 -1.06
N LEU A 27 7.27 14.90 -0.65
CA LEU A 27 6.00 14.78 -1.35
C LEU A 27 6.15 14.20 -2.78
N MET A 28 5.07 14.29 -3.57
CA MET A 28 4.87 13.52 -4.81
C MET A 28 5.39 14.20 -6.07
N THR A 29 5.47 15.54 -6.10
CA THR A 29 5.73 16.30 -7.33
C THR A 29 6.70 17.45 -7.12
N PRO A 30 7.44 17.87 -8.19
CA PRO A 30 8.30 19.04 -8.11
C PRO A 30 7.59 20.31 -7.61
N LYS A 31 6.33 20.55 -8.04
CA LYS A 31 5.54 21.68 -7.57
C LYS A 31 5.29 21.66 -6.05
N GLN A 32 5.12 20.46 -5.48
CA GLN A 32 4.97 20.31 -4.03
C GLN A 32 6.31 20.49 -3.32
N GLY A 33 7.42 20.03 -3.91
CA GLY A 33 8.78 20.31 -3.43
C GLY A 33 9.09 21.81 -3.40
N GLU A 34 8.69 22.53 -4.44
CA GLU A 34 8.83 23.99 -4.48
C GLU A 34 8.02 24.70 -3.39
N MET A 35 6.83 24.20 -3.09
CA MET A 35 6.03 24.71 -1.95
C MET A 35 6.78 24.53 -0.62
N ILE A 36 7.42 23.37 -0.40
CA ILE A 36 8.23 23.12 0.81
C ILE A 36 9.43 24.07 0.83
N LYS A 37 10.16 24.21 -0.28
CA LYS A 37 11.31 25.13 -0.42
C LYS A 37 10.94 26.54 0.01
N ASN A 38 9.81 27.05 -0.50
CA ASN A 38 9.35 28.39 -0.16
C ASN A 38 9.03 28.53 1.33
N LYS A 39 8.40 27.52 1.93
CA LYS A 39 8.12 27.47 3.37
C LYS A 39 9.37 27.47 4.25
N ILE A 40 10.41 26.77 3.85
CA ILE A 40 11.71 26.77 4.53
C ILE A 40 12.34 28.17 4.40
N ALA A 41 12.37 28.73 3.18
CA ALA A 41 12.99 30.04 2.89
C ALA A 41 12.30 31.22 3.58
N GLU A 42 10.97 31.15 3.85
CA GLU A 42 10.22 32.22 4.56
C GLU A 42 10.86 32.61 5.92
N LYS A 43 11.62 31.70 6.54
CA LYS A 43 12.30 31.93 7.83
C LYS A 43 13.82 32.16 7.68
N GLY A 44 14.32 32.31 6.46
CA GLY A 44 15.73 32.56 6.19
C GLY A 44 16.66 31.40 6.51
N GLU A 45 16.12 30.16 6.50
CA GLU A 45 16.89 28.95 6.81
C GLU A 45 17.33 28.23 5.54
N GLU A 46 18.45 27.50 5.63
CA GLU A 46 19.01 26.73 4.53
C GLU A 46 18.73 25.23 4.72
N LEU A 47 18.26 24.59 3.64
CA LEU A 47 18.07 23.13 3.62
C LEU A 47 19.45 22.46 3.49
N LYS A 48 19.85 21.69 4.51
CA LYS A 48 21.14 20.99 4.60
C LYS A 48 21.03 19.51 4.25
N HIS A 49 19.96 18.86 4.71
CA HIS A 49 19.77 17.43 4.47
C HIS A 49 18.32 17.13 4.04
N ILE A 50 18.21 16.15 3.14
CA ILE A 50 16.95 15.47 2.84
C ILE A 50 17.09 14.01 3.26
N ILE A 51 16.15 13.48 4.01
CA ILE A 51 16.07 12.06 4.35
C ILE A 51 14.87 11.48 3.60
N TYR A 52 15.11 10.48 2.77
CA TYR A 52 14.03 9.68 2.20
C TYR A 52 13.69 8.54 3.15
N THR A 53 12.44 8.48 3.58
CA THR A 53 11.98 7.33 4.36
C THR A 53 11.95 6.07 3.52
N HIS A 54 11.59 6.16 2.24
CA HIS A 54 11.65 5.07 1.27
C HIS A 54 11.37 5.57 -0.16
N GLY A 55 11.53 4.69 -1.16
CA GLY A 55 11.50 5.04 -2.59
C GLY A 55 10.14 5.12 -3.25
N HIS A 56 9.02 5.24 -2.54
CA HIS A 56 7.73 5.53 -3.18
C HIS A 56 7.68 6.98 -3.69
N GLY A 57 6.94 7.19 -4.78
CA GLY A 57 6.96 8.46 -5.49
C GLY A 57 6.38 9.64 -4.71
N ASP A 58 5.55 9.39 -3.73
CA ASP A 58 4.96 10.38 -2.84
C ASP A 58 5.88 10.78 -1.68
N HIS A 59 7.05 10.14 -1.55
CA HIS A 59 8.11 10.48 -0.60
C HIS A 59 9.31 11.14 -1.27
N VAL A 60 9.62 10.79 -2.53
CA VAL A 60 10.82 11.26 -3.23
C VAL A 60 10.56 12.19 -4.41
N GLY A 61 9.30 12.37 -4.82
CA GLY A 61 8.95 13.01 -6.09
C GLY A 61 9.13 14.53 -6.14
N GLY A 62 9.23 15.20 -5.01
CA GLY A 62 9.42 16.65 -4.93
C GLY A 62 10.88 17.10 -4.91
N ALA A 63 11.83 16.19 -4.74
CA ALA A 63 13.23 16.50 -4.46
C ALA A 63 13.93 17.35 -5.52
N SER A 64 13.56 17.20 -6.80
CA SER A 64 14.19 17.97 -7.89
C SER A 64 14.07 19.49 -7.76
N SER A 65 13.06 19.97 -7.04
CA SER A 65 12.85 21.40 -6.76
C SER A 65 13.58 21.92 -5.52
N LEU A 66 14.31 21.03 -4.81
CA LEU A 66 14.94 21.31 -3.52
C LEU A 66 16.47 21.37 -3.60
N LEU A 67 17.05 21.30 -4.80
CA LEU A 67 18.49 21.11 -4.98
C LEU A 67 19.32 22.41 -4.95
N ASP A 68 18.72 23.58 -4.92
CA ASP A 68 19.42 24.87 -5.02
C ASP A 68 20.48 25.08 -3.92
N SER A 69 20.22 24.58 -2.70
CA SER A 69 21.18 24.62 -1.58
C SER A 69 22.13 23.43 -1.55
N ASN A 70 22.08 22.57 -2.60
CA ASN A 70 22.88 21.36 -2.68
C ASN A 70 22.82 20.48 -1.40
N PRO A 71 21.61 20.11 -0.92
CA PRO A 71 21.47 19.35 0.30
C PRO A 71 22.03 17.93 0.13
N GLU A 72 22.60 17.35 1.20
CA GLU A 72 22.93 15.94 1.23
C GLU A 72 21.62 15.12 1.28
N ILE A 73 21.41 14.20 0.33
CA ILE A 73 20.22 13.33 0.28
C ILE A 73 20.60 11.98 0.84
N ILE A 74 20.01 11.64 1.99
CA ILE A 74 20.28 10.41 2.74
C ILE A 74 19.14 9.41 2.49
N ALA A 75 19.49 8.16 2.16
CA ALA A 75 18.54 7.08 2.00
C ALA A 75 19.19 5.73 2.31
N HIS A 76 18.35 4.70 2.46
CA HIS A 76 18.85 3.34 2.60
C HIS A 76 19.53 2.84 1.31
N ARG A 77 20.56 1.99 1.43
CA ARG A 77 21.36 1.45 0.31
C ARG A 77 20.56 0.68 -0.73
N TYR A 78 19.35 0.21 -0.41
CA TYR A 78 18.47 -0.47 -1.37
C TYR A 78 17.61 0.49 -2.23
N LEU A 79 17.63 1.78 -1.93
CA LEU A 79 16.86 2.76 -2.72
C LEU A 79 17.25 2.81 -4.20
N PRO A 80 18.54 2.87 -4.59
CA PRO A 80 18.92 2.92 -6.01
C PRO A 80 18.41 1.71 -6.81
N GLU A 81 18.53 0.50 -6.26
CA GLU A 81 17.97 -0.72 -6.89
C GLU A 81 16.44 -0.63 -7.05
N ARG A 82 15.76 -0.10 -6.05
CA ARG A 82 14.31 0.11 -6.11
C ARG A 82 13.93 1.13 -7.18
N LEU A 83 14.66 2.23 -7.31
CA LEU A 83 14.41 3.23 -8.36
C LEU A 83 14.62 2.62 -9.75
N GLU A 84 15.66 1.80 -9.91
CA GLU A 84 15.91 1.08 -11.16
C GLU A 84 14.77 0.09 -11.47
N LYS A 85 14.33 -0.71 -10.52
CA LYS A 85 13.14 -1.55 -10.66
C LYS A 85 11.92 -0.75 -11.11
N TYR A 86 11.76 0.46 -10.62
CA TYR A 86 10.64 1.33 -11.02
C TYR A 86 10.78 1.86 -12.45
N ARG A 87 11.99 2.09 -12.93
CA ARG A 87 12.27 2.46 -14.35
C ARG A 87 11.95 1.28 -15.27
N ILE A 88 12.44 0.08 -14.95
CA ILE A 88 12.18 -1.15 -15.72
C ILE A 88 10.69 -1.44 -15.81
N LEU A 89 9.93 -1.26 -14.72
CA LEU A 89 8.51 -1.56 -14.64
C LEU A 89 7.59 -0.35 -14.89
N GLN A 90 8.09 0.71 -15.50
CA GLN A 90 7.36 1.98 -15.65
C GLN A 90 5.94 1.79 -16.23
N ARG A 91 5.80 1.07 -17.34
CA ARG A 91 4.51 0.83 -17.98
C ARG A 91 3.56 -0.02 -17.10
N HIS A 92 4.10 -1.07 -16.47
CA HIS A 92 3.35 -1.88 -15.51
C HIS A 92 2.86 -1.05 -14.32
N ARG A 93 3.73 -0.24 -13.73
CA ARG A 93 3.39 0.65 -12.61
C ARG A 93 2.33 1.68 -12.98
N ALA A 94 2.39 2.23 -14.20
CA ALA A 94 1.36 3.15 -14.70
C ALA A 94 -0.01 2.41 -14.79
N ARG A 95 -0.01 1.17 -15.29
CA ARG A 95 -1.23 0.35 -15.36
C ARG A 95 -1.79 0.06 -13.97
N ILE A 96 -0.96 -0.45 -13.06
CA ILE A 96 -1.38 -0.73 -11.69
C ILE A 96 -1.86 0.53 -10.99
N GLY A 97 -1.16 1.66 -11.16
CA GLY A 97 -1.58 2.95 -10.60
C GLY A 97 -2.93 3.43 -11.13
N SER A 98 -3.24 3.17 -12.41
CA SER A 98 -4.55 3.54 -12.97
C SER A 98 -5.70 2.75 -12.33
N ILE A 99 -5.48 1.48 -12.01
CA ILE A 99 -6.47 0.64 -11.32
C ILE A 99 -6.54 1.05 -9.83
N GLN A 100 -5.40 1.07 -9.15
CA GLN A 100 -5.30 1.28 -7.71
C GLN A 100 -5.86 2.64 -7.25
N PHE A 101 -5.67 3.68 -8.06
CA PHE A 101 -6.06 5.06 -7.69
C PHE A 101 -7.15 5.64 -8.59
N ASN A 102 -7.68 4.85 -9.51
CA ASN A 102 -8.66 5.29 -10.52
C ASN A 102 -8.22 6.59 -11.24
N ILE A 103 -6.98 6.59 -11.73
CA ILE A 103 -6.36 7.71 -12.44
C ILE A 103 -6.06 7.34 -13.89
N PRO A 104 -5.91 8.32 -14.80
CA PRO A 104 -5.59 8.05 -16.20
C PRO A 104 -4.32 7.19 -16.35
N PHE A 105 -4.36 6.25 -17.29
CA PHE A 105 -3.20 5.46 -17.67
C PHE A 105 -2.21 6.31 -18.50
N LEU A 106 -1.09 6.66 -17.89
CA LEU A 106 -0.04 7.49 -18.49
C LEU A 106 1.29 6.72 -18.54
N PRO A 107 1.46 5.77 -19.49
CA PRO A 107 2.60 4.84 -19.51
C PRO A 107 3.95 5.53 -19.73
N ASP A 108 3.97 6.66 -20.43
CA ASP A 108 5.18 7.36 -20.80
C ASP A 108 5.52 8.54 -19.86
N ARG A 109 4.71 8.73 -18.81
CA ARG A 109 4.98 9.76 -17.80
C ARG A 109 6.21 9.38 -17.00
N LYS A 110 7.32 10.06 -17.27
CA LYS A 110 8.53 9.93 -16.47
C LYS A 110 8.30 10.47 -15.06
N ARG A 111 8.68 9.69 -14.07
CA ARG A 111 8.76 10.09 -12.67
C ARG A 111 10.20 9.83 -12.24
N GLU A 112 11.03 10.84 -12.37
CA GLU A 112 12.43 10.73 -11.99
C GLU A 112 12.55 11.18 -10.54
N ALA A 113 12.95 10.25 -9.66
CA ALA A 113 13.40 10.58 -8.33
C ALA A 113 14.86 11.04 -8.40
N VAL A 114 15.23 11.98 -7.56
CA VAL A 114 16.63 12.37 -7.40
C VAL A 114 17.35 11.27 -6.61
N GLU A 115 18.45 10.78 -7.14
CA GLU A 115 19.26 9.75 -6.49
C GLU A 115 19.83 10.27 -5.16
N PRO A 116 19.95 9.44 -4.12
CA PRO A 116 20.58 9.83 -2.87
C PRO A 116 22.08 10.10 -3.08
N THR A 117 22.60 11.06 -2.33
CA THR A 117 24.04 11.40 -2.33
C THR A 117 24.78 10.67 -1.22
N LYS A 118 24.04 10.16 -0.22
CA LYS A 118 24.59 9.39 0.89
C LYS A 118 23.69 8.18 1.21
N LEU A 119 24.32 7.05 1.28
CA LEU A 119 23.62 5.79 1.60
C LEU A 119 23.90 5.38 3.04
N MET A 120 22.85 4.89 3.71
CA MET A 120 22.95 4.25 5.01
C MET A 120 22.69 2.75 4.91
N ASP A 121 23.14 2.03 5.91
CA ASP A 121 22.89 0.59 6.08
C ASP A 121 21.86 0.37 7.21
N GLU A 122 22.12 -0.45 8.20
CA GLU A 122 21.19 -0.78 9.29
C GLU A 122 20.83 0.44 10.15
N SER A 123 21.77 1.34 10.40
CA SER A 123 21.54 2.58 11.10
C SER A 123 22.56 3.67 10.75
N MET A 124 22.16 4.91 10.98
CA MET A 124 23.03 6.08 10.85
C MET A 124 22.66 7.12 11.90
N THR A 125 23.66 7.78 12.48
CA THR A 125 23.44 8.91 13.36
C THR A 125 24.27 10.10 12.90
N PHE A 126 23.67 11.28 12.87
CA PHE A 126 24.37 12.53 12.64
C PHE A 126 23.77 13.66 13.49
N LYS A 127 24.53 14.76 13.63
CA LYS A 127 24.07 15.96 14.32
C LYS A 127 24.06 17.16 13.35
N LEU A 128 23.05 17.99 13.49
CA LEU A 128 23.02 19.30 12.88
C LEU A 128 22.48 20.29 13.92
N GLY A 129 23.26 21.34 14.24
CA GLY A 129 22.93 22.27 15.29
C GLY A 129 22.62 21.58 16.63
N ASN A 130 21.46 21.85 17.18
CA ASN A 130 21.04 21.33 18.48
C ASN A 130 20.22 20.04 18.41
N LYS A 131 20.24 19.32 17.28
CA LYS A 131 19.46 18.10 17.09
C LYS A 131 20.35 16.93 16.67
N THR A 132 20.02 15.75 17.19
CA THR A 132 20.57 14.46 16.78
C THR A 132 19.53 13.71 15.96
N PHE A 133 19.92 13.20 14.80
CA PHE A 133 19.09 12.41 13.92
C PHE A 133 19.59 10.97 13.95
N GLU A 134 18.79 10.08 14.53
CA GLU A 134 19.03 8.63 14.54
C GLU A 134 18.13 7.99 13.49
N LEU A 135 18.73 7.44 12.44
CA LEU A 135 18.04 6.76 11.34
C LEU A 135 18.18 5.26 11.52
N TYR A 136 17.11 4.52 11.28
CA TYR A 136 17.06 3.07 11.42
C TYR A 136 16.41 2.44 10.21
N HIS A 137 17.03 1.42 9.67
CA HIS A 137 16.44 0.58 8.62
C HIS A 137 15.27 -0.24 9.17
N ALA A 138 14.21 -0.37 8.40
CA ALA A 138 13.02 -1.15 8.76
C ALA A 138 12.41 -1.81 7.54
N ARG A 139 12.80 -3.03 7.26
CA ARG A 139 12.11 -3.81 6.22
C ARG A 139 10.62 -3.94 6.58
N SER A 140 9.77 -3.22 5.84
CA SER A 140 8.35 -3.07 6.15
C SER A 140 7.50 -3.08 4.88
N GLU A 141 6.91 -1.97 4.51
CA GLU A 141 6.21 -1.80 3.24
C GLU A 141 7.16 -1.98 2.06
N THR A 142 8.39 -1.55 2.23
CA THR A 142 9.47 -1.71 1.27
C THR A 142 10.75 -2.22 1.97
N ASP A 143 11.69 -2.73 1.18
CA ASP A 143 12.98 -3.23 1.67
C ASP A 143 13.96 -2.11 2.03
N ASP A 144 13.72 -0.89 1.55
CA ASP A 144 14.54 0.31 1.75
C ASP A 144 13.97 1.28 2.80
N ALA A 145 12.95 0.88 3.56
CA ALA A 145 12.30 1.79 4.48
C ALA A 145 13.20 2.17 5.67
N VAL A 146 13.10 3.44 6.06
CA VAL A 146 13.85 4.06 7.15
C VAL A 146 12.88 4.85 8.02
N TRP A 147 13.06 4.80 9.33
CA TRP A 147 12.42 5.71 10.26
C TRP A 147 13.47 6.55 11.00
N VAL A 148 13.06 7.71 11.48
CA VAL A 148 13.97 8.69 12.11
C VAL A 148 13.50 8.97 13.53
N HIS A 149 14.44 8.95 14.49
CA HIS A 149 14.23 9.38 15.85
C HIS A 149 15.06 10.64 16.15
N ILE A 150 14.46 11.59 16.85
CA ILE A 150 15.11 12.82 17.30
C ILE A 150 14.94 12.91 18.82
N PRO A 151 15.96 12.47 19.61
CA PRO A 151 15.87 12.35 21.07
C PRO A 151 15.52 13.66 21.79
N GLU A 152 16.06 14.79 21.33
CA GLU A 152 15.89 16.09 21.99
C GLU A 152 14.44 16.59 21.99
N ILE A 153 13.63 16.07 21.12
CA ILE A 153 12.19 16.40 21.03
C ILE A 153 11.30 15.17 21.18
N LYS A 154 11.89 14.03 21.54
CA LYS A 154 11.21 12.72 21.68
C LYS A 154 10.29 12.40 20.52
N ALA A 155 10.75 12.68 19.29
CA ALA A 155 9.95 12.52 18.08
C ALA A 155 10.43 11.35 17.24
N VAL A 156 9.48 10.63 16.64
CA VAL A 156 9.71 9.64 15.57
C VAL A 156 8.97 10.02 14.30
N PHE A 157 9.64 9.86 13.16
CA PHE A 157 9.10 10.05 11.82
C PHE A 157 9.12 8.69 11.13
N VAL A 158 7.96 8.17 10.81
CA VAL A 158 7.83 6.74 10.56
C VAL A 158 7.53 6.38 9.10
N GLY A 159 7.43 7.39 8.20
CA GLY A 159 7.03 7.12 6.81
C GLY A 159 5.76 6.27 6.76
N ASP A 160 5.76 5.25 5.91
CA ASP A 160 4.61 4.36 5.72
C ASP A 160 4.52 3.20 6.72
N LEU A 161 5.38 3.16 7.76
CA LEU A 161 5.22 2.18 8.83
C LEU A 161 3.92 2.39 9.63
N ILE A 162 3.41 3.61 9.67
CA ILE A 162 2.08 3.93 10.17
C ILE A 162 1.33 4.73 9.08
N VAL A 163 0.23 4.18 8.62
CA VAL A 163 -0.68 4.82 7.67
C VAL A 163 -2.06 5.02 8.31
N ALA A 164 -2.91 5.82 7.68
CA ALA A 164 -4.28 6.04 8.19
C ALA A 164 -5.17 4.82 7.96
N GLY A 165 -5.10 3.83 8.83
CA GLY A 165 -5.90 2.62 8.75
C GLY A 165 -5.11 1.37 9.14
N PHE A 166 -5.73 0.22 8.95
CA PHE A 166 -5.08 -1.08 9.13
C PHE A 166 -3.73 -1.13 8.38
N PRO A 167 -2.66 -1.65 9.00
CA PRO A 167 -1.32 -1.67 8.41
C PRO A 167 -1.30 -2.28 7.00
N ASN A 168 -0.57 -1.64 6.10
CA ASN A 168 -0.47 -2.10 4.71
C ASN A 168 0.48 -3.30 4.56
N ILE A 169 0.32 -4.28 5.45
CA ILE A 169 1.12 -5.52 5.48
C ILE A 169 0.74 -6.53 4.39
N GLY A 170 -0.17 -6.18 3.49
CA GLY A 170 -0.52 -6.89 2.28
C GLY A 170 -1.25 -6.00 1.29
N ASN A 171 -0.98 -6.19 -0.01
CA ASN A 171 -1.60 -5.38 -1.05
C ASN A 171 -1.62 -6.16 -2.38
N PRO A 172 -2.78 -6.28 -3.06
CA PRO A 172 -2.91 -7.08 -4.28
C PRO A 172 -2.08 -6.56 -5.47
N PHE A 173 -1.63 -5.30 -5.42
CA PHE A 173 -0.89 -4.63 -6.50
C PHE A 173 0.61 -4.48 -6.23
N LYS A 174 1.09 -5.00 -5.10
CA LYS A 174 2.48 -4.75 -4.66
C LYS A 174 3.21 -6.06 -4.39
N PRO A 175 4.55 -6.03 -4.47
CA PRO A 175 5.37 -7.15 -4.03
C PRO A 175 5.18 -7.44 -2.53
N THR A 176 5.76 -8.56 -2.10
CA THR A 176 5.75 -8.99 -0.71
C THR A 176 6.18 -7.88 0.27
N ARG A 177 5.43 -7.75 1.38
CA ARG A 177 5.70 -6.91 2.53
C ARG A 177 6.35 -7.73 3.64
N PHE A 178 7.10 -7.10 4.52
CA PHE A 178 7.91 -7.77 5.53
C PHE A 178 7.25 -7.70 6.90
N THR A 179 6.16 -8.42 7.07
CA THR A 179 5.22 -8.29 8.18
C THR A 179 5.88 -8.36 9.56
N LEU A 180 6.66 -9.40 9.85
CA LEU A 180 7.28 -9.57 11.16
C LEU A 180 8.41 -8.55 11.41
N SER A 181 9.19 -8.20 10.37
CA SER A 181 10.20 -7.14 10.49
C SER A 181 9.55 -5.77 10.73
N TRP A 182 8.37 -5.55 10.17
CA TRP A 182 7.58 -4.35 10.39
C TRP A 182 7.15 -4.22 11.87
N ALA A 183 6.58 -5.28 12.45
CA ALA A 183 6.22 -5.29 13.88
C ALA A 183 7.43 -4.97 14.77
N ARG A 184 8.57 -5.63 14.52
CA ARG A 184 9.83 -5.37 15.27
C ARG A 184 10.32 -3.94 15.15
N ALA A 185 10.15 -3.30 14.00
CA ALA A 185 10.51 -1.89 13.84
C ALA A 185 9.61 -0.98 14.69
N LEU A 186 8.30 -1.26 14.75
CA LEU A 186 7.38 -0.52 15.62
C LEU A 186 7.66 -0.77 17.10
N GLU A 187 8.06 -1.98 17.50
CA GLU A 187 8.53 -2.30 18.86
C GLU A 187 9.76 -1.48 19.22
N ALA A 188 10.76 -1.41 18.33
CA ALA A 188 11.95 -0.60 18.52
C ALA A 188 11.63 0.91 18.63
N MET A 189 10.65 1.40 17.87
CA MET A 189 10.16 2.77 18.02
C MET A 189 9.49 3.00 19.36
N ARG A 190 8.61 2.10 19.80
CA ARG A 190 7.94 2.16 21.10
C ARG A 190 8.95 2.22 22.26
N ASP A 191 10.02 1.44 22.17
CA ASP A 191 11.08 1.39 23.18
C ASP A 191 11.88 2.70 23.29
N LYS A 192 11.82 3.59 22.28
CA LYS A 192 12.35 4.96 22.36
C LYS A 192 11.47 5.90 23.22
N ASN A 193 10.28 5.45 23.64
CA ASN A 193 9.29 6.24 24.39
C ASN A 193 8.99 7.60 23.74
N PRO A 194 8.59 7.65 22.48
CA PRO A 194 8.31 8.90 21.79
C PRO A 194 7.07 9.59 22.33
N GLU A 195 7.15 10.93 22.45
CA GLU A 195 6.02 11.79 22.80
C GLU A 195 5.38 12.45 21.57
N LEU A 196 6.05 12.34 20.42
CA LEU A 196 5.58 12.85 19.13
C LEU A 196 5.84 11.79 18.05
N LEU A 197 4.81 11.46 17.29
CA LEU A 197 4.92 10.58 16.12
C LEU A 197 4.34 11.26 14.91
N ILE A 198 5.13 11.30 13.82
CA ILE A 198 4.70 11.80 12.52
C ILE A 198 4.51 10.61 11.59
N ALA A 199 3.24 10.33 11.27
CA ALA A 199 2.79 9.24 10.42
C ALA A 199 2.50 9.71 8.99
N HIS A 200 2.24 8.77 8.09
CA HIS A 200 1.79 9.02 6.72
C HIS A 200 0.25 8.89 6.61
N GLY A 201 -0.37 9.78 5.84
CA GLY A 201 -1.81 9.79 5.65
C GLY A 201 -2.61 10.23 6.89
N GLY A 202 -3.92 10.18 6.83
CA GLY A 202 -4.85 10.40 7.94
C GLY A 202 -4.55 11.57 8.89
N GLN A 203 -4.58 11.29 10.18
CA GLN A 203 -4.01 12.15 11.22
C GLN A 203 -2.49 11.99 11.18
N ALA A 204 -1.80 12.99 10.65
CA ALA A 204 -0.35 12.90 10.46
C ALA A 204 0.45 13.01 11.76
N VAL A 205 -0.10 13.64 12.79
CA VAL A 205 0.62 13.97 14.03
C VAL A 205 -0.10 13.38 15.23
N TYR A 206 0.59 12.53 15.97
CA TYR A 206 0.13 11.93 17.24
C TYR A 206 1.00 12.43 18.38
N LYS A 207 0.45 12.60 19.57
CA LYS A 207 1.14 13.17 20.74
C LYS A 207 0.77 12.45 22.04
N GLY A 208 1.73 12.39 22.94
CA GLY A 208 1.50 11.85 24.29
C GLY A 208 1.01 10.41 24.27
N ASP A 209 -0.03 10.12 25.02
CA ASP A 209 -0.58 8.76 25.17
C ASP A 209 -1.11 8.17 23.85
N ASP A 210 -1.59 9.00 22.92
CA ASP A 210 -2.04 8.57 21.60
C ASP A 210 -0.92 7.87 20.80
N VAL A 211 0.33 8.27 21.01
CA VAL A 211 1.51 7.65 20.36
C VAL A 211 1.69 6.22 20.85
N LYS A 212 1.61 6.03 22.16
CA LYS A 212 1.76 4.71 22.77
C LYS A 212 0.63 3.79 22.36
N GLU A 213 -0.61 4.26 22.44
CA GLU A 213 -1.78 3.49 22.03
C GLU A 213 -1.71 3.08 20.56
N LEU A 214 -1.35 4.01 19.66
CA LEU A 214 -1.20 3.74 18.23
C LEU A 214 -0.16 2.65 17.97
N LEU A 215 1.00 2.74 18.61
CA LEU A 215 2.08 1.75 18.44
C LEU A 215 1.66 0.39 19.00
N ASP A 216 1.16 0.33 20.23
CA ASP A 216 0.77 -0.93 20.88
C ASP A 216 -0.32 -1.66 20.09
N VAL A 217 -1.38 -0.96 19.68
CA VAL A 217 -2.49 -1.51 18.91
C VAL A 217 -2.04 -1.97 17.51
N THR A 218 -1.16 -1.20 16.86
CA THR A 218 -0.66 -1.57 15.53
C THR A 218 0.25 -2.79 15.59
N ILE A 219 1.14 -2.87 16.58
CA ILE A 219 2.02 -4.02 16.83
C ILE A 219 1.17 -5.28 17.07
N GLU A 220 0.18 -5.19 17.96
CA GLU A 220 -0.71 -6.31 18.28
C GLU A 220 -1.49 -6.77 17.04
N ALA A 221 -2.02 -5.85 16.24
CA ALA A 221 -2.73 -6.17 15.01
C ALA A 221 -1.85 -6.92 14.01
N ILE A 222 -0.59 -6.49 13.83
CA ILE A 222 0.36 -7.14 12.93
C ILE A 222 0.68 -8.55 13.41
N HIS A 223 1.02 -8.72 14.70
CA HIS A 223 1.32 -10.04 15.28
C HIS A 223 0.11 -10.97 15.20
N SER A 224 -1.07 -10.50 15.57
CA SER A 224 -2.28 -11.31 15.55
C SER A 224 -2.59 -11.87 14.15
N ILE A 225 -2.51 -11.04 13.11
CA ILE A 225 -2.72 -11.51 11.73
C ILE A 225 -1.61 -12.46 11.30
N HIS A 226 -0.35 -12.12 11.60
CA HIS A 226 0.80 -12.94 11.27
C HIS A 226 0.69 -14.33 11.88
N ASP A 227 0.40 -14.43 13.18
CA ASP A 227 0.39 -15.69 13.91
C ASP A 227 -0.78 -16.59 13.46
N GLN A 228 -1.97 -16.02 13.21
CA GLN A 228 -3.08 -16.76 12.62
C GLN A 228 -2.73 -17.37 11.26
N VAL A 229 -2.00 -16.62 10.42
CA VAL A 229 -1.57 -17.14 9.10
C VAL A 229 -0.52 -18.24 9.26
N VAL A 230 0.45 -18.07 10.14
CA VAL A 230 1.47 -19.09 10.42
C VAL A 230 0.84 -20.37 10.98
N ASP A 231 -0.13 -20.24 11.88
CA ASP A 231 -0.87 -21.37 12.42
C ASP A 231 -1.66 -22.11 11.31
N GLY A 232 -2.30 -21.36 10.41
CA GLY A 232 -3.00 -21.94 9.25
C GLY A 232 -2.06 -22.67 8.29
N ILE A 233 -0.88 -22.10 8.00
CA ILE A 233 0.15 -22.77 7.19
C ILE A 233 0.60 -24.08 7.84
N ASN A 234 0.83 -24.08 9.17
CA ASN A 234 1.23 -25.28 9.92
C ASN A 234 0.14 -26.35 9.96
N GLN A 235 -1.13 -25.96 9.78
CA GLN A 235 -2.29 -26.86 9.66
C GLN A 235 -2.58 -27.26 8.21
N GLU A 236 -1.73 -26.88 7.26
CA GLU A 236 -1.88 -27.15 5.82
C GLU A 236 -3.20 -26.60 5.23
N ILE A 237 -3.73 -25.50 5.79
CA ILE A 237 -4.93 -24.84 5.27
C ILE A 237 -4.55 -24.09 3.99
N PRO A 238 -5.23 -24.34 2.85
CA PRO A 238 -5.01 -23.61 1.60
C PRO A 238 -5.30 -22.12 1.76
N VAL A 239 -4.59 -21.28 0.99
CA VAL A 239 -4.68 -19.84 1.14
C VAL A 239 -6.06 -19.27 0.85
N ASP A 240 -6.79 -19.84 -0.10
CA ASP A 240 -8.16 -19.47 -0.47
C ASP A 240 -9.20 -19.79 0.60
N GLU A 241 -8.94 -20.77 1.47
CA GLU A 241 -9.72 -21.03 2.69
C GLU A 241 -9.26 -20.12 3.83
N LEU A 242 -7.94 -19.96 4.00
CA LEU A 242 -7.35 -19.21 5.10
C LEU A 242 -7.74 -17.72 5.11
N ILE A 243 -7.92 -17.09 3.94
CA ILE A 243 -8.39 -15.70 3.83
C ILE A 243 -9.78 -15.48 4.47
N HIS A 244 -10.58 -16.52 4.59
CA HIS A 244 -11.90 -16.45 5.23
C HIS A 244 -11.86 -16.67 6.73
N GLN A 245 -10.78 -17.27 7.26
CA GLN A 245 -10.64 -17.64 8.67
C GLN A 245 -9.90 -16.55 9.47
N VAL A 246 -8.84 -15.96 8.91
CA VAL A 246 -8.02 -14.94 9.58
C VAL A 246 -8.80 -13.63 9.73
N LYS A 247 -8.88 -13.14 10.96
CA LYS A 247 -9.61 -11.91 11.30
C LYS A 247 -8.81 -11.00 12.22
N LEU A 248 -8.99 -9.69 12.04
CA LEU A 248 -8.53 -8.73 13.05
C LEU A 248 -9.36 -8.96 14.34
N PRO A 249 -8.72 -9.10 15.51
CA PRO A 249 -9.42 -9.21 16.78
C PRO A 249 -10.42 -8.06 17.00
N GLU A 250 -11.61 -8.39 17.53
CA GLU A 250 -12.71 -7.43 17.70
C GLU A 250 -12.32 -6.22 18.55
N HIS A 251 -11.54 -6.44 19.62
CA HIS A 251 -11.07 -5.34 20.49
C HIS A 251 -10.14 -4.37 19.79
N LEU A 252 -9.45 -4.77 18.68
CA LEU A 252 -8.62 -3.89 17.86
C LEU A 252 -9.45 -3.16 16.79
N SER A 253 -10.50 -3.79 16.27
CA SER A 253 -11.33 -3.22 15.20
C SER A 253 -12.09 -1.95 15.62
N LYS A 254 -12.26 -1.71 16.92
CA LYS A 254 -12.90 -0.51 17.46
C LYS A 254 -12.10 0.77 17.26
N TYR A 255 -10.77 0.68 17.05
CA TYR A 255 -9.93 1.85 16.87
C TYR A 255 -10.10 2.44 15.47
N PRO A 256 -10.35 3.76 15.34
CA PRO A 256 -10.53 4.40 14.04
C PRO A 256 -9.36 4.21 13.08
N PHE A 257 -8.13 4.12 13.63
CA PHE A 257 -6.89 3.89 12.88
C PHE A 257 -6.64 2.41 12.56
N MET A 258 -7.60 1.51 12.83
CA MET A 258 -7.59 0.10 12.38
C MET A 258 -8.65 -0.19 11.30
N ARG A 259 -9.31 0.83 10.78
CA ARG A 259 -10.26 0.65 9.67
C ARG A 259 -9.54 0.17 8.40
N PHE A 260 -10.21 -0.67 7.65
CA PHE A 260 -9.69 -1.21 6.38
C PHE A 260 -9.81 -0.17 5.25
N VAL A 261 -9.06 0.93 5.35
CA VAL A 261 -9.12 2.03 4.38
C VAL A 261 -8.25 1.73 3.14
N TYR A 262 -7.05 1.17 3.34
CA TYR A 262 -6.07 0.95 2.29
C TYR A 262 -5.65 -0.51 2.15
N SER A 263 -5.63 -1.25 3.25
CA SER A 263 -5.36 -2.68 3.31
C SER A 263 -6.39 -3.37 4.21
N ARG A 264 -6.40 -4.70 4.19
CA ARG A 264 -7.32 -5.53 4.95
C ARG A 264 -6.69 -6.91 5.23
N PRO A 265 -7.20 -7.66 6.22
CA PRO A 265 -6.63 -8.96 6.60
C PRO A 265 -6.45 -9.93 5.45
N GLU A 266 -7.39 -10.01 4.52
CA GLU A 266 -7.34 -10.93 3.38
C GLU A 266 -6.12 -10.67 2.48
N PHE A 267 -5.75 -9.40 2.27
CA PHE A 267 -4.54 -9.05 1.53
C PHE A 267 -3.27 -9.38 2.32
N ALA A 268 -3.32 -9.20 3.64
CA ALA A 268 -2.23 -9.58 4.53
C ALA A 268 -1.99 -11.09 4.52
N VAL A 269 -3.06 -11.90 4.53
CA VAL A 269 -2.98 -13.36 4.45
C VAL A 269 -2.21 -13.80 3.21
N TYR A 270 -2.60 -13.33 2.02
CA TYR A 270 -1.87 -13.65 0.77
C TYR A 270 -0.39 -13.26 0.84
N ASN A 271 -0.09 -12.11 1.43
CA ASN A 271 1.27 -11.63 1.55
C ASN A 271 2.12 -12.49 2.49
N ILE A 272 1.60 -12.79 3.68
CA ILE A 272 2.31 -13.58 4.71
C ILE A 272 2.43 -15.03 4.25
N TYR A 273 1.35 -15.60 3.73
CA TYR A 273 1.36 -16.96 3.17
C TYR A 273 2.45 -17.08 2.10
N ARG A 274 2.49 -16.14 1.13
CA ARG A 274 3.48 -16.13 0.06
C ARG A 274 4.91 -15.92 0.55
N TRP A 275 5.09 -15.28 1.67
CA TRP A 275 6.41 -15.08 2.28
C TRP A 275 7.00 -16.37 2.85
N TYR A 276 6.18 -17.17 3.52
CA TYR A 276 6.61 -18.42 4.16
C TYR A 276 6.45 -19.64 3.27
N HIS A 277 5.45 -19.63 2.42
CA HIS A 277 5.09 -20.72 1.53
C HIS A 277 5.46 -20.40 0.07
N GLY A 278 5.64 -21.39 -0.76
CA GLY A 278 5.74 -21.20 -2.21
C GLY A 278 4.43 -20.70 -2.83
N TYR A 279 4.15 -21.07 -4.05
CA TYR A 279 2.87 -20.81 -4.71
C TYR A 279 2.08 -22.10 -4.99
N PHE A 280 2.49 -23.23 -4.40
CA PHE A 280 1.73 -24.46 -4.42
C PHE A 280 0.61 -24.38 -3.39
N ASP A 281 -0.62 -24.62 -3.84
CA ASP A 281 -1.86 -24.50 -3.06
C ASP A 281 -2.42 -25.85 -2.61
N HIS A 282 -1.56 -26.88 -2.50
CA HIS A 282 -1.89 -28.26 -2.14
C HIS A 282 -2.68 -29.04 -3.19
N ASN A 283 -3.00 -28.44 -4.36
CA ASN A 283 -3.67 -29.10 -5.46
C ASN A 283 -2.67 -29.47 -6.56
N PRO A 284 -2.40 -30.75 -6.83
CA PRO A 284 -1.41 -31.15 -7.85
C PRO A 284 -1.79 -30.70 -9.26
N ALA A 285 -3.06 -30.44 -9.55
CA ALA A 285 -3.51 -29.91 -10.84
C ALA A 285 -3.07 -28.46 -11.08
N HIS A 286 -2.77 -27.71 -10.01
CA HIS A 286 -2.35 -26.32 -10.08
C HIS A 286 -0.82 -26.12 -10.05
N LEU A 287 -0.02 -27.19 -9.97
CA LEU A 287 1.45 -27.07 -9.96
C LEU A 287 1.99 -26.46 -11.26
N LEU A 288 1.45 -26.91 -12.41
CA LEU A 288 1.74 -26.36 -13.75
C LEU A 288 0.41 -26.10 -14.46
N PRO A 289 -0.35 -25.07 -14.05
CA PRO A 289 -1.71 -24.87 -14.51
C PRO A 289 -1.74 -24.46 -15.98
N ARG A 290 -2.79 -24.90 -16.68
CA ARG A 290 -3.15 -24.29 -17.96
C ARG A 290 -3.73 -22.89 -17.71
N PRO A 291 -3.70 -21.99 -18.71
CA PRO A 291 -4.40 -20.71 -18.60
C PRO A 291 -5.86 -20.91 -18.16
N GLU A 292 -6.30 -20.13 -17.18
CA GLU A 292 -7.67 -20.21 -16.62
C GLU A 292 -8.74 -20.16 -17.72
N LYS A 293 -8.53 -19.33 -18.74
CA LYS A 293 -9.43 -19.23 -19.89
C LYS A 293 -9.62 -20.58 -20.63
N GLU A 294 -8.58 -21.40 -20.73
CA GLU A 294 -8.68 -22.72 -21.37
C GLU A 294 -9.48 -23.67 -20.50
N VAL A 295 -9.24 -23.68 -19.19
CA VAL A 295 -10.00 -24.52 -18.24
C VAL A 295 -11.47 -24.11 -18.22
N ASN A 296 -11.75 -22.81 -18.18
CA ASN A 296 -13.12 -22.29 -18.21
C ASN A 296 -13.82 -22.63 -19.54
N ALA A 297 -13.11 -22.68 -20.67
CA ALA A 297 -13.68 -23.09 -21.95
C ALA A 297 -14.11 -24.57 -21.94
N GLU A 298 -13.32 -25.46 -21.35
CA GLU A 298 -13.71 -26.87 -21.21
C GLU A 298 -14.92 -27.05 -20.28
N ILE A 299 -14.95 -26.32 -19.14
CA ILE A 299 -16.10 -26.37 -18.24
C ILE A 299 -17.35 -25.81 -18.92
N PHE A 300 -17.22 -24.70 -19.66
CA PHE A 300 -18.31 -24.11 -20.42
C PHE A 300 -18.85 -25.08 -21.48
N ALA A 301 -17.99 -25.78 -22.20
CA ALA A 301 -18.38 -26.79 -23.19
C ALA A 301 -19.11 -27.99 -22.53
N LEU A 302 -18.73 -28.39 -21.32
CA LEU A 302 -19.43 -29.45 -20.59
C LEU A 302 -20.83 -29.03 -20.11
N ILE A 303 -21.01 -27.75 -19.75
CA ILE A 303 -22.32 -27.19 -19.37
C ILE A 303 -23.22 -27.08 -20.61
N GLY A 304 -22.65 -26.68 -21.73
CA GLY A 304 -23.30 -26.62 -23.05
C GLY A 304 -24.34 -25.49 -23.22
N ASP A 305 -24.60 -24.68 -22.19
CA ASP A 305 -25.58 -23.60 -22.21
C ASP A 305 -25.14 -22.41 -21.36
N GLY A 306 -24.79 -21.31 -22.00
CA GLY A 306 -24.41 -20.07 -21.33
C GLY A 306 -25.54 -19.45 -20.50
N SER A 307 -26.82 -19.68 -20.89
CA SER A 307 -27.98 -19.18 -20.16
C SER A 307 -28.08 -19.83 -18.74
N ALA A 308 -27.71 -21.10 -18.62
CA ALA A 308 -27.69 -21.78 -17.33
C ALA A 308 -26.69 -21.15 -16.36
N ILE A 309 -25.52 -20.71 -16.85
CA ILE A 309 -24.52 -20.00 -16.05
C ILE A 309 -25.05 -18.63 -15.60
N PHE A 310 -25.67 -17.89 -16.54
CA PHE A 310 -26.27 -16.59 -16.26
C PHE A 310 -27.37 -16.68 -15.21
N ASP A 311 -28.31 -17.62 -15.36
CA ASP A 311 -29.41 -17.82 -14.42
C ASP A 311 -28.91 -18.28 -13.04
N ARG A 312 -27.84 -19.10 -13.01
CA ARG A 312 -27.20 -19.47 -11.74
C ARG A 312 -26.57 -18.28 -11.05
N ALA A 313 -25.86 -17.41 -11.78
CA ALA A 313 -25.27 -16.20 -11.22
C ALA A 313 -26.35 -15.26 -10.63
N LYS A 314 -27.49 -15.10 -11.31
CA LYS A 314 -28.64 -14.35 -10.80
C LYS A 314 -29.24 -14.97 -9.52
N THR A 315 -29.35 -16.29 -9.47
CA THR A 315 -29.81 -16.98 -8.26
C THR A 315 -28.87 -16.71 -7.08
N LEU A 316 -27.57 -16.84 -7.29
CA LEU A 316 -26.55 -16.54 -6.27
C LEU A 316 -26.59 -15.07 -5.82
N GLN A 317 -26.82 -14.12 -6.75
CA GLN A 317 -27.05 -12.71 -6.42
C GLN A 317 -28.25 -12.53 -5.52
N ALA A 318 -29.38 -13.18 -5.85
CA ALA A 318 -30.62 -13.11 -5.06
C ALA A 318 -30.44 -13.72 -3.65
N ASP A 319 -29.62 -14.76 -3.53
CA ASP A 319 -29.25 -15.40 -2.27
C ASP A 319 -28.21 -14.59 -1.44
N GLY A 320 -27.80 -13.40 -1.92
CA GLY A 320 -26.80 -12.55 -1.26
C GLY A 320 -25.36 -13.03 -1.40
N GLN A 321 -25.08 -14.03 -2.24
CA GLN A 321 -23.75 -14.58 -2.48
C GLN A 321 -23.02 -13.81 -3.61
N THR A 322 -22.90 -12.49 -3.46
CA THR A 322 -22.46 -11.55 -4.51
C THR A 322 -21.09 -11.92 -5.10
N GLN A 323 -20.11 -12.27 -4.25
CA GLN A 323 -18.78 -12.64 -4.73
C GLN A 323 -18.78 -13.96 -5.50
N LEU A 324 -19.55 -14.96 -5.05
CA LEU A 324 -19.69 -16.23 -5.75
C LEU A 324 -20.44 -16.05 -7.08
N ALA A 325 -21.48 -15.21 -7.10
CA ALA A 325 -22.19 -14.84 -8.32
C ALA A 325 -21.24 -14.22 -9.36
N LEU A 326 -20.34 -13.33 -8.92
CA LEU A 326 -19.33 -12.71 -9.78
C LEU A 326 -18.36 -13.74 -10.37
N GLN A 327 -17.89 -14.70 -9.58
CA GLN A 327 -16.96 -15.75 -10.04
C GLN A 327 -17.63 -16.72 -11.03
N VAL A 328 -18.89 -17.10 -10.80
CA VAL A 328 -19.67 -17.93 -11.73
C VAL A 328 -19.94 -17.17 -13.02
N LEU A 329 -20.31 -15.89 -12.95
CA LEU A 329 -20.57 -15.06 -14.11
C LEU A 329 -19.32 -14.82 -14.96
N ASP A 330 -18.14 -14.76 -14.34
CA ASP A 330 -16.86 -14.54 -15.03
C ASP A 330 -16.57 -15.66 -16.03
N MET A 331 -16.95 -16.91 -15.74
CA MET A 331 -16.84 -18.03 -16.66
C MET A 331 -17.64 -17.77 -17.95
N LEU A 332 -18.85 -17.21 -17.88
CA LEU A 332 -19.65 -16.83 -19.03
C LEU A 332 -18.98 -15.71 -19.82
N ILE A 333 -18.56 -14.65 -19.15
CA ILE A 333 -17.93 -13.48 -19.80
C ILE A 333 -16.62 -13.84 -20.49
N GLN A 334 -15.85 -14.77 -19.95
CA GLN A 334 -14.60 -15.24 -20.57
C GLN A 334 -14.86 -16.02 -21.87
N ASN A 335 -15.96 -16.76 -21.97
CA ASN A 335 -16.34 -17.54 -23.14
C ASN A 335 -17.20 -16.75 -24.13
N GLU A 336 -18.07 -15.89 -23.65
CA GLU A 336 -18.92 -15.00 -24.43
C GLU A 336 -18.64 -13.53 -24.08
N PRO A 337 -17.52 -12.97 -24.50
CA PRO A 337 -17.08 -11.64 -24.08
C PRO A 337 -18.01 -10.50 -24.54
N GLU A 338 -18.88 -10.78 -25.50
CA GLU A 338 -19.87 -9.83 -26.03
C GLU A 338 -21.27 -9.99 -25.42
N HIS A 339 -21.44 -10.84 -24.41
CA HIS A 339 -22.72 -11.08 -23.76
C HIS A 339 -23.20 -9.85 -22.95
N ILE A 340 -24.11 -9.08 -23.50
CA ILE A 340 -24.59 -7.79 -22.98
C ILE A 340 -25.15 -7.91 -21.54
N GLU A 341 -26.06 -8.86 -21.32
CA GLU A 341 -26.73 -9.00 -20.02
C GLU A 341 -25.77 -9.49 -18.93
N ALA A 342 -24.78 -10.32 -19.28
CA ALA A 342 -23.75 -10.74 -18.34
C ALA A 342 -22.88 -9.55 -17.88
N ARG A 343 -22.56 -8.63 -18.79
CA ARG A 343 -21.81 -7.41 -18.41
C ARG A 343 -22.64 -6.45 -17.56
N LYS A 344 -23.94 -6.31 -17.84
CA LYS A 344 -24.84 -5.54 -16.98
C LYS A 344 -24.89 -6.13 -15.57
N LEU A 345 -25.07 -7.44 -15.46
CA LEU A 345 -25.09 -8.15 -14.18
C LEU A 345 -23.73 -8.00 -13.45
N ARG A 346 -22.59 -8.05 -14.17
CA ARG A 346 -21.28 -7.82 -13.55
C ARG A 346 -21.18 -6.41 -12.94
N ILE A 347 -21.68 -5.40 -13.62
CA ILE A 347 -21.72 -4.02 -13.08
C ILE A 347 -22.50 -4.01 -11.78
N GLU A 348 -23.71 -4.58 -11.72
CA GLU A 348 -24.54 -4.64 -10.51
C GLU A 348 -23.82 -5.33 -9.35
N LEU A 349 -23.19 -6.48 -9.62
CA LEU A 349 -22.43 -7.23 -8.62
C LEU A 349 -21.23 -6.44 -8.07
N LEU A 350 -20.48 -5.77 -8.96
CA LEU A 350 -19.33 -4.95 -8.58
C LEU A 350 -19.74 -3.70 -7.82
N GLU A 351 -20.84 -3.04 -8.19
CA GLU A 351 -21.41 -1.91 -7.47
C GLU A 351 -21.83 -2.34 -6.06
N LYS A 352 -22.51 -3.50 -5.94
CA LYS A 352 -22.90 -4.06 -4.63
C LYS A 352 -21.70 -4.35 -3.72
N LEU A 353 -20.65 -4.97 -4.24
CA LEU A 353 -19.41 -5.21 -3.50
C LEU A 353 -18.76 -3.89 -3.07
N GLY A 354 -18.82 -2.86 -3.92
CA GLY A 354 -18.25 -1.54 -3.63
C GLY A 354 -19.00 -0.75 -2.56
N GLU A 355 -20.31 -1.02 -2.36
CA GLU A 355 -21.11 -0.44 -1.28
C GLU A 355 -20.72 -1.00 0.10
N GLU A 356 -20.30 -2.26 0.14
CA GLU A 356 -20.01 -3.01 1.37
C GLU A 356 -18.55 -2.89 1.83
N ASP A 357 -17.65 -2.44 0.95
CA ASP A 357 -16.21 -2.37 1.23
C ASP A 357 -15.67 -0.93 1.23
N TYR A 358 -15.02 -0.54 2.31
CA TYR A 358 -14.36 0.77 2.44
C TYR A 358 -12.91 0.77 1.93
N CYS A 359 -12.32 -0.41 1.65
CA CYS A 359 -10.94 -0.52 1.23
C CYS A 359 -10.73 0.07 -0.17
N LEU A 360 -9.87 1.08 -0.25
CA LEU A 360 -9.56 1.79 -1.50
C LEU A 360 -9.10 0.82 -2.61
N MET A 361 -8.32 -0.21 -2.27
CA MET A 361 -7.79 -1.16 -3.23
C MET A 361 -8.91 -1.97 -3.89
N SER A 362 -9.84 -2.49 -3.11
CA SER A 362 -10.99 -3.25 -3.61
C SER A 362 -11.91 -2.34 -4.44
N ARG A 363 -12.36 -1.25 -3.84
CA ARG A 363 -13.33 -0.32 -4.47
C ARG A 363 -12.84 0.22 -5.80
N ASN A 364 -11.60 0.72 -5.86
CA ASN A 364 -11.07 1.28 -7.10
C ASN A 364 -10.87 0.22 -8.17
N THR A 365 -10.56 -1.02 -7.78
CA THR A 365 -10.52 -2.15 -8.73
C THR A 365 -11.90 -2.38 -9.33
N TRP A 366 -12.94 -2.46 -8.52
CA TRP A 366 -14.31 -2.66 -9.02
C TRP A 366 -14.77 -1.50 -9.88
N VAL A 367 -14.57 -0.26 -9.47
CA VAL A 367 -14.88 0.94 -10.27
C VAL A 367 -14.17 0.91 -11.62
N TYR A 368 -12.89 0.52 -11.66
CA TYR A 368 -12.14 0.40 -12.91
C TYR A 368 -12.80 -0.57 -13.89
N PHE A 369 -13.28 -1.72 -13.43
CA PHE A 369 -13.94 -2.71 -14.28
C PHE A 369 -15.38 -2.33 -14.61
N ILE A 370 -16.11 -1.67 -13.71
CA ILE A 370 -17.44 -1.09 -13.98
C ILE A 370 -17.37 -0.11 -15.15
N GLU A 371 -16.43 0.83 -15.13
CA GLU A 371 -16.30 1.83 -16.21
C GLU A 371 -15.96 1.18 -17.56
N ARG A 372 -15.14 0.15 -17.58
CA ARG A 372 -14.82 -0.59 -18.81
C ARG A 372 -16.04 -1.34 -19.37
N ASP A 373 -16.88 -1.91 -18.51
CA ASP A 373 -18.11 -2.54 -18.98
C ASP A 373 -19.13 -1.50 -19.47
N LYS A 374 -19.23 -0.34 -18.81
CA LYS A 374 -20.07 0.77 -19.27
C LYS A 374 -19.61 1.29 -20.64
N GLU A 375 -18.29 1.46 -20.84
CA GLU A 375 -17.72 1.85 -22.15
C GLU A 375 -18.08 0.82 -23.23
N PHE A 376 -17.88 -0.47 -22.96
CA PHE A 376 -18.23 -1.54 -23.89
C PHE A 376 -19.74 -1.53 -24.25
N LEU A 377 -20.61 -1.39 -23.25
CA LEU A 377 -22.07 -1.37 -23.50
C LEU A 377 -22.50 -0.16 -24.33
N LYS A 378 -21.83 0.98 -24.17
CA LYS A 378 -22.06 2.18 -24.97
C LYS A 378 -21.66 1.97 -26.43
N GLU A 379 -20.47 1.40 -26.68
CA GLU A 379 -19.99 1.07 -28.03
C GLU A 379 -20.90 0.08 -28.78
N LYS A 380 -21.57 -0.83 -28.05
CA LYS A 380 -22.51 -1.80 -28.64
C LYS A 380 -23.90 -1.22 -28.86
N ALA A 381 -24.23 -0.08 -28.29
CA ALA A 381 -25.53 0.59 -28.48
C ALA A 381 -25.51 1.63 -29.62
N GLU A 382 -24.32 2.06 -30.05
CA GLU A 382 -24.07 2.89 -31.24
C GLU A 382 -24.00 2.05 -32.53
#